data_2e918e683da9ca323365d4c1fb884b5c
#
_entry.id   2e918e683da9ca323365d4c1fb884b5c
#
_cell.length_a   1.000
_cell.length_b   1.000
_cell.length_c   1.000
_cell.angle_alpha   90.00
_cell.angle_beta   90.00
_cell.angle_gamma   90.00
#
_symmetry.space_group_name_H-M   'P 1'
#
loop_
_entity.id
_entity.type
_entity.pdbx_description
1 polymer ?
#
loop_
_entity_poly.entity_id
_entity_poly.type
_entity_poly.pdbx_seq_one_letter_code
_entity_poly.pdbx_strand_id
1 'polypeptide(L)'
;MIGGERVTGTTKSGRTRVVSIDDATVAVLRQHRADQAADQLRAGDSWRGTRDSHVFTTGWGELIYPDTVTSLMTKLIRAHNRPEHGPRPKNQLPHARLHDLRHLHTTTLLLSGVPVHVVAARLGHADPAITLRVYAHVIRSAEAAAADIFARAVNAA
;
A
#
# COMPACT_ATOMS: atom_id res chain seq x y z
N MET A 1 -7.67 -12.78 12.63
CA MET A 1 -7.80 -14.17 13.10
C MET A 1 -8.51 -14.14 14.44
N ILE A 2 -9.46 -15.00 14.65
CA ILE A 2 -10.16 -15.18 15.93
C ILE A 2 -9.84 -16.61 16.35
N GLY A 3 -9.25 -16.80 17.55
CA GLY A 3 -8.90 -18.14 18.07
C GLY A 3 -7.91 -18.96 17.22
N GLY A 4 -7.05 -18.31 16.41
CA GLY A 4 -6.11 -19.01 15.52
C GLY A 4 -6.71 -19.46 14.18
N GLU A 5 -8.01 -19.35 13.98
CA GLU A 5 -8.66 -19.71 12.72
C GLU A 5 -8.70 -18.55 11.71
N ARG A 6 -8.63 -18.92 10.42
CA ARG A 6 -8.76 -17.98 9.31
C ARG A 6 -10.25 -17.69 9.10
N VAL A 7 -10.66 -16.44 9.36
CA VAL A 7 -12.01 -15.97 9.07
C VAL A 7 -11.98 -15.19 7.76
N THR A 8 -12.73 -15.65 6.77
CA THR A 8 -12.98 -14.93 5.53
C THR A 8 -14.32 -14.20 5.63
N GLY A 9 -14.35 -12.94 5.19
CA GLY A 9 -15.57 -12.13 5.24
C GLY A 9 -15.47 -10.95 4.29
N THR A 10 -16.55 -10.20 4.18
CA THR A 10 -16.58 -8.95 3.43
C THR A 10 -15.71 -7.89 4.08
N THR A 11 -15.31 -6.86 3.31
CA THR A 11 -14.61 -5.70 3.89
C THR A 11 -15.49 -5.02 4.94
N LYS A 12 -14.87 -4.36 5.93
CA LYS A 12 -15.57 -3.70 7.05
C LYS A 12 -16.66 -2.72 6.59
N SER A 13 -16.56 -2.17 5.39
CA SER A 13 -17.56 -1.26 4.82
C SER A 13 -18.53 -1.94 3.83
N GLY A 14 -18.31 -3.19 3.44
CA GLY A 14 -19.08 -3.89 2.41
C GLY A 14 -19.00 -3.25 1.00
N ARG A 15 -18.24 -2.17 0.84
CA ARG A 15 -18.20 -1.41 -0.41
C ARG A 15 -17.01 -1.85 -1.28
N THR A 16 -17.28 -2.02 -2.58
CA THR A 16 -16.25 -2.11 -3.61
C THR A 16 -15.71 -0.72 -3.94
N ARG A 17 -14.44 -0.65 -4.30
CA ARG A 17 -13.82 0.56 -4.83
C ARG A 17 -12.92 0.24 -6.00
N VAL A 18 -12.81 1.17 -6.92
CA VAL A 18 -11.83 1.13 -8.01
C VAL A 18 -10.67 2.05 -7.63
N VAL A 19 -9.46 1.56 -7.80
CA VAL A 19 -8.23 2.31 -7.56
C VAL A 19 -7.41 2.28 -8.84
N SER A 20 -7.17 3.45 -9.44
CA SER A 20 -6.26 3.56 -10.59
C SER A 20 -4.82 3.30 -10.15
N ILE A 21 -4.11 2.54 -10.96
CA ILE A 21 -2.69 2.23 -10.76
C ILE A 21 -1.91 2.65 -12.00
N ASP A 22 -0.65 3.02 -11.80
CA ASP A 22 0.25 3.44 -12.88
C ASP A 22 0.79 2.26 -13.69
N ASP A 23 1.35 2.57 -14.87
CA ASP A 23 1.83 1.56 -15.81
C ASP A 23 2.96 0.69 -15.25
N ALA A 24 3.83 1.27 -14.41
CA ALA A 24 4.91 0.52 -13.77
C ALA A 24 4.36 -0.51 -12.78
N THR A 25 3.37 -0.12 -11.98
CA THR A 25 2.64 -1.05 -11.09
C THR A 25 1.92 -2.13 -11.88
N VAL A 26 1.29 -1.77 -13.02
CA VAL A 26 0.64 -2.76 -13.92
C VAL A 26 1.65 -3.76 -14.45
N ALA A 27 2.84 -3.29 -14.87
CA ALA A 27 3.90 -4.17 -15.37
C ALA A 27 4.36 -5.18 -14.30
N VAL A 28 4.57 -4.72 -13.07
CA VAL A 28 4.94 -5.60 -11.93
C VAL A 28 3.86 -6.62 -11.65
N LEU A 29 2.58 -6.24 -11.66
CA LEU A 29 1.47 -7.16 -11.42
C LEU A 29 1.32 -8.19 -12.57
N ARG A 30 1.58 -7.80 -13.82
CA ARG A 30 1.59 -8.74 -14.95
C ARG A 30 2.71 -9.76 -14.83
N GLN A 31 3.92 -9.32 -14.46
CA GLN A 31 5.04 -10.23 -14.20
C GLN A 31 4.71 -11.18 -13.06
N HIS A 32 4.21 -10.67 -11.93
CA HIS A 32 3.78 -11.49 -10.80
C HIS A 32 2.75 -12.56 -11.20
N ARG A 33 1.78 -12.21 -12.06
CA ARG A 33 0.80 -13.17 -12.59
C ARG A 33 1.46 -14.27 -13.42
N ALA A 34 2.47 -13.92 -14.25
CA ALA A 34 3.22 -14.90 -15.03
C ALA A 34 4.02 -15.86 -14.14
N ASP A 35 4.69 -15.30 -13.10
CA ASP A 35 5.44 -16.08 -12.12
C ASP A 35 4.52 -17.03 -11.33
N GLN A 36 3.36 -16.55 -10.89
CA GLN A 36 2.36 -17.36 -10.19
C GLN A 36 1.82 -18.50 -11.09
N ALA A 37 1.63 -18.25 -12.38
CA ALA A 37 1.23 -19.29 -13.33
C ALA A 37 2.34 -20.34 -13.50
N ALA A 38 3.59 -19.95 -13.54
CA ALA A 38 4.72 -20.87 -13.56
C ALA A 38 4.83 -21.69 -12.27
N ASP A 39 4.57 -21.08 -11.11
CA ASP A 39 4.50 -21.80 -9.83
C ASP A 39 3.38 -22.83 -9.81
N GLN A 40 2.21 -22.47 -10.35
CA GLN A 40 1.08 -23.39 -10.48
C GLN A 40 1.42 -24.60 -11.35
N LEU A 41 2.08 -24.38 -12.50
CA LEU A 41 2.52 -25.46 -13.38
C LEU A 41 3.55 -26.38 -12.69
N ARG A 42 4.49 -25.79 -11.93
CA ARG A 42 5.48 -26.57 -11.17
C ARG A 42 4.87 -27.38 -10.03
N ALA A 43 3.86 -26.83 -9.36
CA ALA A 43 3.18 -27.50 -8.26
C ALA A 43 2.23 -28.62 -8.74
N GLY A 44 1.71 -28.53 -9.97
CA GLY A 44 0.79 -29.54 -10.52
C GLY A 44 -0.39 -29.81 -9.57
N ASP A 45 -0.64 -31.08 -9.27
CA ASP A 45 -1.73 -31.52 -8.38
C ASP A 45 -1.57 -31.06 -6.92
N SER A 46 -0.38 -30.57 -6.54
CA SER A 46 -0.14 -30.00 -5.22
C SER A 46 -0.58 -28.55 -5.08
N TRP A 47 -1.00 -27.90 -6.18
CA TRP A 47 -1.54 -26.56 -6.13
C TRP A 47 -2.86 -26.50 -5.37
N ARG A 48 -2.94 -25.64 -4.37
CA ARG A 48 -4.08 -25.47 -3.46
C ARG A 48 -4.99 -24.29 -3.81
N GLY A 49 -4.53 -23.38 -4.68
CA GLY A 49 -5.29 -22.22 -5.10
C GLY A 49 -6.36 -22.57 -6.13
N THR A 50 -7.46 -21.82 -6.12
CA THR A 50 -8.39 -21.80 -7.23
C THR A 50 -7.92 -20.77 -8.27
N ARG A 51 -8.18 -21.05 -9.55
CA ARG A 51 -7.82 -20.14 -10.64
C ARG A 51 -8.50 -18.78 -10.39
N ASP A 52 -7.73 -17.70 -10.42
CA ASP A 52 -8.20 -16.31 -10.27
C ASP A 52 -8.75 -15.92 -8.88
N SER A 53 -8.53 -16.72 -7.83
CA SER A 53 -9.08 -16.42 -6.51
C SER A 53 -8.37 -15.26 -5.79
N HIS A 54 -7.05 -15.15 -5.93
CA HIS A 54 -6.25 -14.14 -5.20
C HIS A 54 -5.03 -13.71 -6.02
N VAL A 55 -4.73 -12.39 -5.96
CA VAL A 55 -3.55 -11.83 -6.61
C VAL A 55 -2.27 -12.32 -5.94
N PHE A 56 -2.26 -12.41 -4.61
CA PHE A 56 -1.10 -12.84 -3.84
C PHE A 56 -1.40 -14.13 -3.09
N THR A 57 -0.59 -15.15 -3.36
CA THR A 57 -0.68 -16.47 -2.73
C THR A 57 0.70 -16.93 -2.26
N THR A 58 0.74 -18.00 -1.48
CA THR A 58 1.97 -18.78 -1.28
C THR A 58 2.41 -19.43 -2.58
N GLY A 59 3.64 -19.97 -2.65
CA GLY A 59 4.10 -20.76 -3.82
C GLY A 59 3.28 -22.03 -4.10
N TRP A 60 2.35 -22.39 -3.21
CA TRP A 60 1.40 -23.51 -3.35
C TRP A 60 -0.03 -23.03 -3.65
N GLY A 61 -0.24 -21.74 -3.90
CA GLY A 61 -1.56 -21.17 -4.23
C GLY A 61 -2.45 -20.88 -3.03
N GLU A 62 -1.99 -21.07 -1.81
CA GLU A 62 -2.78 -20.80 -0.62
C GLU A 62 -2.77 -19.31 -0.26
N LEU A 63 -3.80 -18.88 0.48
CA LEU A 63 -3.87 -17.53 1.02
C LEU A 63 -2.69 -17.20 1.93
N ILE A 64 -2.08 -16.06 1.72
CA ILE A 64 -1.04 -15.54 2.61
C ILE A 64 -1.69 -15.04 3.89
N TYR A 65 -1.14 -15.40 5.04
CA TYR A 65 -1.55 -14.84 6.33
C TYR A 65 -1.08 -13.38 6.45
N PRO A 66 -1.91 -12.47 6.98
CA PRO A 66 -1.55 -11.06 7.15
C PRO A 66 -0.24 -10.86 7.91
N ASP A 67 0.00 -11.66 8.95
CA ASP A 67 1.22 -11.61 9.76
C ASP A 67 2.47 -12.00 8.98
N THR A 68 2.34 -12.86 7.96
CA THR A 68 3.44 -13.23 7.07
C THR A 68 3.98 -12.02 6.32
N VAL A 69 3.09 -11.17 5.77
CA VAL A 69 3.48 -9.97 5.02
C VAL A 69 4.15 -8.95 5.94
N THR A 70 3.60 -8.76 7.16
CA THR A 70 4.19 -7.86 8.17
C THR A 70 5.59 -8.34 8.59
N SER A 71 5.73 -9.65 8.82
CA SER A 71 7.00 -10.27 9.19
C SER A 71 8.02 -10.18 8.06
N LEU A 72 7.60 -10.38 6.81
CA LEU A 72 8.44 -10.24 5.63
C LEU A 72 8.99 -8.80 5.52
N MET A 73 8.14 -7.79 5.66
CA MET A 73 8.57 -6.39 5.63
C MET A 73 9.63 -6.11 6.69
N THR A 74 9.42 -6.59 7.92
CA THR A 74 10.41 -6.45 9.00
C THR A 74 11.74 -7.13 8.64
N LYS A 75 11.70 -8.33 8.06
CA LYS A 75 12.91 -9.05 7.61
C LYS A 75 13.63 -8.29 6.50
N LEU A 76 12.91 -7.76 5.52
CA LEU A 76 13.50 -6.97 4.41
C LEU A 76 14.18 -5.70 4.90
N ILE A 77 13.55 -4.95 5.82
CA ILE A 77 14.15 -3.76 6.42
C ILE A 77 15.43 -4.15 7.21
N ARG A 78 15.39 -5.23 7.98
CA ARG A 78 16.57 -5.71 8.71
C ARG A 78 17.70 -6.14 7.78
N ALA A 79 17.38 -6.89 6.70
CA ALA A 79 18.35 -7.33 5.72
C ALA A 79 19.01 -6.14 5.00
N HIS A 80 18.22 -5.12 4.63
CA HIS A 80 18.75 -3.89 4.05
C HIS A 80 19.67 -3.15 5.02
N ASN A 81 19.28 -3.00 6.28
CA ASN A 81 20.04 -2.27 7.28
C ASN A 81 21.29 -3.00 7.76
N ARG A 82 21.30 -4.34 7.66
CA ARG A 82 22.39 -5.22 8.09
C ARG A 82 22.59 -6.34 7.06
N PRO A 83 23.12 -6.01 5.87
CA PRO A 83 23.37 -7.02 4.86
C PRO A 83 24.41 -8.04 5.40
N GLU A 84 24.20 -9.32 5.10
CA GLU A 84 25.15 -10.39 5.46
C GLU A 84 26.50 -10.20 4.78
N HIS A 85 26.46 -9.62 3.56
CA HIS A 85 27.65 -9.36 2.75
C HIS A 85 27.64 -7.89 2.31
N GLY A 86 28.69 -7.15 2.67
CA GLY A 86 28.89 -5.77 2.24
C GLY A 86 28.74 -4.73 3.36
N PRO A 87 29.05 -3.46 3.06
CA PRO A 87 28.97 -2.38 4.03
C PRO A 87 27.52 -2.04 4.37
N ARG A 88 27.30 -1.58 5.59
CA ARG A 88 25.98 -1.06 5.99
C ARG A 88 25.63 0.18 5.16
N PRO A 89 24.37 0.32 4.71
CA PRO A 89 23.93 1.49 3.98
C PRO A 89 24.06 2.75 4.85
N LYS A 90 24.49 3.86 4.24
CA LYS A 90 24.59 5.15 4.91
C LYS A 90 23.21 5.62 5.43
N ASN A 91 22.17 5.38 4.62
CA ASN A 91 20.79 5.70 4.96
C ASN A 91 20.05 4.41 5.34
N GLN A 92 19.98 4.15 6.65
CA GLN A 92 19.21 3.03 7.16
C GLN A 92 17.70 3.32 7.06
N LEU A 93 16.93 2.31 6.69
CA LEU A 93 15.48 2.42 6.71
C LEU A 93 14.98 2.38 8.17
N PRO A 94 14.06 3.27 8.55
CA PRO A 94 13.42 3.22 9.86
C PRO A 94 12.59 1.93 9.98
N HIS A 95 12.31 1.54 11.22
CA HIS A 95 11.32 0.49 11.46
C HIS A 95 9.97 0.96 10.91
N ALA A 96 9.36 0.15 10.05
CA ALA A 96 8.05 0.44 9.48
C ALA A 96 7.20 -0.83 9.41
N ARG A 97 5.93 -0.67 9.70
CA ARG A 97 4.90 -1.70 9.52
C ARG A 97 4.30 -1.57 8.11
N LEU A 98 3.70 -2.62 7.60
CA LEU A 98 3.01 -2.57 6.31
C LEU A 98 1.97 -1.42 6.24
N HIS A 99 1.26 -1.16 7.34
CA HIS A 99 0.28 -0.08 7.40
C HIS A 99 0.89 1.33 7.28
N ASP A 100 2.15 1.49 7.64
CA ASP A 100 2.85 2.78 7.55
C ASP A 100 3.07 3.18 6.07
N LEU A 101 3.10 2.22 5.13
CA LEU A 101 3.09 2.50 3.69
C LEU A 101 1.79 3.22 3.26
N ARG A 102 0.66 2.89 3.90
CA ARG A 102 -0.59 3.61 3.66
C ARG A 102 -0.50 5.05 4.15
N HIS A 103 0.14 5.30 5.29
CA HIS A 103 0.38 6.66 5.78
C HIS A 103 1.32 7.42 4.85
N LEU A 104 2.42 6.81 4.41
CA LEU A 104 3.33 7.40 3.44
C LEU A 104 2.60 7.80 2.16
N HIS A 105 1.84 6.87 1.56
CA HIS A 105 1.05 7.13 0.36
C HIS A 105 0.10 8.31 0.53
N THR A 106 -0.63 8.35 1.65
CA THR A 106 -1.57 9.42 1.96
C THR A 106 -0.88 10.77 2.11
N THR A 107 0.19 10.82 2.90
CA THR A 107 0.97 12.05 3.13
C THR A 107 1.56 12.58 1.82
N THR A 108 2.14 11.70 1.00
CA THR A 108 2.69 12.09 -0.30
C THR A 108 1.63 12.70 -1.21
N LEU A 109 0.45 12.10 -1.31
CA LEU A 109 -0.63 12.64 -2.14
C LEU A 109 -1.12 14.01 -1.65
N LEU A 110 -1.30 14.16 -0.33
CA LEU A 110 -1.73 15.44 0.25
C LEU A 110 -0.70 16.54 0.05
N LEU A 111 0.59 16.25 0.26
CA LEU A 111 1.69 17.21 0.02
C LEU A 111 1.85 17.55 -1.47
N SER A 112 1.46 16.64 -2.37
CA SER A 112 1.41 16.89 -3.81
C SER A 112 0.17 17.67 -4.25
N GLY A 113 -0.66 18.15 -3.33
CA GLY A 113 -1.84 18.97 -3.63
C GLY A 113 -3.08 18.17 -4.05
N VAL A 114 -3.08 16.83 -3.93
CA VAL A 114 -4.26 16.03 -4.26
C VAL A 114 -5.38 16.35 -3.25
N PRO A 115 -6.60 16.68 -3.70
CA PRO A 115 -7.70 17.02 -2.81
C PRO A 115 -8.01 15.92 -1.79
N VAL A 116 -8.26 16.29 -0.54
CA VAL A 116 -8.44 15.35 0.57
C VAL A 116 -9.55 14.31 0.35
N HIS A 117 -10.64 14.73 -0.33
CA HIS A 117 -11.75 13.82 -0.64
C HIS A 117 -11.36 12.75 -1.68
N VAL A 118 -10.47 13.09 -2.64
CA VAL A 118 -9.92 12.13 -3.62
C VAL A 118 -9.02 11.13 -2.90
N VAL A 119 -8.15 11.62 -2.00
CA VAL A 119 -7.29 10.75 -1.17
C VAL A 119 -8.13 9.84 -0.28
N ALA A 120 -9.17 10.37 0.37
CA ALA A 120 -10.09 9.59 1.20
C ALA A 120 -10.80 8.47 0.41
N ALA A 121 -11.32 8.81 -0.78
CA ALA A 121 -11.95 7.84 -1.68
C ALA A 121 -10.96 6.73 -2.08
N ARG A 122 -9.74 7.10 -2.47
CA ARG A 122 -8.67 6.14 -2.80
C ARG A 122 -8.32 5.22 -1.65
N LEU A 123 -8.31 5.73 -0.42
CA LEU A 123 -8.07 4.94 0.79
C LEU A 123 -9.28 4.07 1.19
N GLY A 124 -10.47 4.35 0.66
CA GLY A 124 -11.73 3.70 1.02
C GLY A 124 -12.26 4.16 2.38
N HIS A 125 -11.97 5.39 2.78
CA HIS A 125 -12.63 6.00 3.94
C HIS A 125 -14.05 6.42 3.53
N ALA A 126 -15.04 5.97 4.30
CA ALA A 126 -16.44 6.33 4.07
C ALA A 126 -16.70 7.83 4.30
N ASP A 127 -15.93 8.42 5.21
CA ASP A 127 -15.99 9.83 5.58
C ASP A 127 -14.60 10.48 5.35
N PRO A 128 -14.48 11.49 4.47
CA PRO A 128 -13.25 12.25 4.27
C PRO A 128 -12.74 12.95 5.54
N ALA A 129 -13.62 13.23 6.52
CA ALA A 129 -13.24 13.84 7.79
C ALA A 129 -12.24 12.97 8.57
N ILE A 130 -12.26 11.65 8.38
CA ILE A 130 -11.26 10.75 8.97
C ILE A 130 -9.86 11.09 8.43
N THR A 131 -9.74 11.25 7.11
CA THR A 131 -8.46 11.61 6.47
C THR A 131 -8.04 13.01 6.92
N LEU A 132 -8.96 13.97 6.92
CA LEU A 132 -8.67 15.34 7.36
C LEU A 132 -8.17 15.37 8.81
N ARG A 133 -8.82 14.66 9.72
CA ARG A 133 -8.45 14.63 11.14
C ARG A 133 -7.07 14.03 11.37
N VAL A 134 -6.77 12.91 10.73
CA VAL A 134 -5.50 12.18 10.88
C VAL A 134 -4.34 12.99 10.28
N TYR A 135 -4.58 13.68 9.16
CA TYR A 135 -3.52 14.38 8.39
C TYR A 135 -3.63 15.90 8.46
N ALA A 136 -4.39 16.45 9.41
CA ALA A 136 -4.55 17.90 9.58
C ALA A 136 -3.22 18.65 9.76
N HIS A 137 -2.24 18.01 10.38
CA HIS A 137 -0.90 18.59 10.57
C HIS A 137 -0.15 18.75 9.24
N VAL A 138 -0.33 17.82 8.29
CA VAL A 138 0.27 17.88 6.95
C VAL A 138 -0.35 19.01 6.14
N ILE A 139 -1.70 19.15 6.23
CA ILE A 139 -2.45 20.17 5.49
C ILE A 139 -2.11 21.58 6.02
N ARG A 140 -1.95 21.73 7.34
CA ARG A 140 -1.55 23.01 7.93
C ARG A 140 -0.17 23.49 7.48
N SER A 141 0.77 22.59 7.24
CA SER A 141 2.09 22.97 6.72
C SER A 141 2.04 23.54 5.29
N ALA A 142 0.98 23.29 4.53
CA ALA A 142 0.76 23.81 3.20
C ALA A 142 0.01 25.18 3.19
N GLU A 143 -0.46 25.67 4.35
CA GLU A 143 -1.23 26.93 4.46
C GLU A 143 -0.40 28.14 4.05
N ALA A 144 0.90 28.15 4.40
CA ALA A 144 1.79 29.24 4.02
C ALA A 144 1.88 29.43 2.49
N ALA A 145 1.75 28.35 1.71
CA ALA A 145 1.73 28.43 0.24
C ALA A 145 0.39 28.93 -0.32
N ALA A 146 -0.70 28.86 0.45
CA ALA A 146 -2.03 29.25 -0.03
C ALA A 146 -2.14 30.76 -0.30
N ALA A 147 -1.52 31.57 0.53
CA ALA A 147 -1.48 33.02 0.33
C ALA A 147 -0.74 33.40 -0.95
N ASP A 148 0.39 32.76 -1.25
CA ASP A 148 1.17 32.98 -2.46
C ASP A 148 0.43 32.50 -3.73
N ILE A 149 -0.32 31.40 -3.62
CA ILE A 149 -1.13 30.87 -4.70
C ILE A 149 -2.27 31.86 -5.02
N PHE A 150 -2.96 32.37 -3.99
CA PHE A 150 -4.01 33.36 -4.17
C PHE A 150 -3.49 34.66 -4.79
N ALA A 151 -2.37 35.20 -4.27
CA ALA A 151 -1.76 36.41 -4.80
C ALA A 151 -1.38 36.23 -6.30
N ARG A 152 -0.82 35.10 -6.67
CA ARG A 152 -0.50 34.78 -8.08
C ARG A 152 -1.74 34.68 -8.96
N ALA A 153 -2.81 34.05 -8.48
CA ALA A 153 -4.05 33.90 -9.23
C ALA A 153 -4.75 35.26 -9.49
N VAL A 154 -4.74 36.16 -8.50
CA VAL A 154 -5.31 37.50 -8.62
C VAL A 154 -4.48 38.40 -9.53
N ASN A 155 -3.15 38.33 -9.47
CA ASN A 155 -2.27 39.15 -10.29
C ASN A 155 -2.10 38.66 -11.73
N ALA A 156 -2.57 37.45 -12.05
CA ALA A 156 -2.55 36.87 -13.40
C ALA A 156 -3.85 37.11 -14.18
N ALA A 157 -4.88 37.73 -13.55
CA ALA A 157 -6.15 38.10 -14.14
C ALA A 157 -6.15 39.56 -14.58
#